data_c50e997c6f293aeea07bf6faa44e3d42
#
_entry.id   c50e997c6f293aeea07bf6faa44e3d42
#
_cell.length_a   1.000
_cell.length_b   1.000
_cell.length_c   1.000
_cell.angle_alpha   90.00
_cell.angle_beta   90.00
_cell.angle_gamma   90.00
#
_symmetry.space_group_name_H-M   'P 1'
#
loop_
_entity.id
_entity.type
_entity.pdbx_description
1 polymer ?
#
loop_
_entity_poly.entity_id
_entity_poly.type
_entity_poly.pdbx_seq_one_letter_code
_entity_poly.pdbx_strand_id
1 'polypeptide(L)'
;MRRKRKVTISGLTVVRIFGLVLKKHSFIHSFLVLFVLLRAATSQALVQDGIAHFQNHTWDKTVSLEGKWRFYPEIFLQENDVRSANFKLSDGILADIPGEFEGLIDQQGRRLTHDTWGSLMLELDEVHPSLEDLGFQLRADTAYEVFVIDLKKNTGMRSILKVGKTAPRASQSIAQIASRVGFWRADGSGHYAIIIHISGFHYLRASVWTAPRLGRYDDLLQEQNLIFLSETFVAGMMFIMMVYYFSLYLHRREDKSALLLSIFSLTIFLRLFACSPHMTQTLFPQPSQTVYEILRKIEFGMLGLIGSCATSFAAESVQTERIRRWVNALNVLGICTALFCIFSSVAVFPRYLHIFNAVLFTQTFTYMGITAWAVFRKIKGAIFLALGGAFLTITVIHDMAIGFGYLHSSVFLAPFGMAFLLFYNGQVVARLFASAFRTAHRLSRSLQEEVELKTQRIRSMLDHIPQGVLNLVPPAVGDHEHSKHLMLILGTSDIAGRSLESLLLDHCRLTSDDKARITAALSAIFGEDEISFELNQSQLPIELELRQGDRSKFIELDWTPILNSHRMVERIQLTIHDLTQMKAMEQESEDQKREMAFIQEVIGSRTDVFQNFLES
;
A
#
# COMPACT_ATOMS: atom_id res chain seq x y z
N MET A 1 27.81 -33.25 -18.96
CA MET A 1 27.00 -33.98 -17.97
C MET A 1 26.78 -33.13 -16.72
N ARG A 2 25.68 -32.38 -16.60
CA ARG A 2 25.29 -31.60 -15.40
C ARG A 2 24.17 -32.35 -14.68
N ARG A 3 24.48 -32.94 -13.53
CA ARG A 3 23.52 -33.61 -12.63
C ARG A 3 22.52 -32.60 -12.07
N LYS A 4 21.24 -32.71 -12.46
CA LYS A 4 20.11 -32.04 -11.81
C LYS A 4 19.87 -32.72 -10.44
N ARG A 5 20.20 -32.05 -9.35
CA ARG A 5 19.74 -32.46 -8.00
C ARG A 5 18.25 -32.13 -7.88
N LYS A 6 17.42 -33.16 -7.84
CA LYS A 6 16.03 -33.05 -7.38
C LYS A 6 16.06 -32.78 -5.87
N VAL A 7 15.67 -31.59 -5.45
CA VAL A 7 15.45 -31.26 -4.04
C VAL A 7 14.02 -31.67 -3.73
N THR A 8 13.84 -32.81 -3.12
CA THR A 8 12.55 -33.24 -2.53
C THR A 8 12.42 -32.54 -1.18
N ILE A 9 11.62 -31.49 -1.12
CA ILE A 9 11.31 -30.80 0.15
C ILE A 9 10.21 -31.63 0.82
N SER A 10 10.54 -32.29 1.94
CA SER A 10 9.58 -32.99 2.77
C SER A 10 8.62 -32.00 3.44
N GLY A 11 7.34 -32.39 3.59
CA GLY A 11 6.32 -31.56 4.25
C GLY A 11 6.71 -31.06 5.66
N LEU A 12 7.67 -31.74 6.32
CA LEU A 12 8.26 -31.30 7.60
C LEU A 12 8.99 -29.95 7.52
N THR A 13 9.57 -29.58 6.37
CA THR A 13 10.30 -28.31 6.23
C THR A 13 9.33 -27.12 6.17
N VAL A 14 8.17 -27.29 5.55
CA VAL A 14 7.13 -26.26 5.49
C VAL A 14 6.53 -26.02 6.89
N VAL A 15 6.27 -27.08 7.64
CA VAL A 15 5.74 -27.00 9.02
C VAL A 15 6.77 -26.36 9.97
N ARG A 16 8.07 -26.64 9.81
CA ARG A 16 9.14 -26.01 10.62
C ARG A 16 9.31 -24.52 10.31
N ILE A 17 9.22 -24.11 9.05
CA ILE A 17 9.27 -22.68 8.67
C ILE A 17 8.04 -21.94 9.23
N PHE A 18 6.85 -22.57 9.16
CA PHE A 18 5.61 -22.02 9.75
C PHE A 18 5.72 -21.90 11.28
N GLY A 19 6.26 -22.91 11.95
CA GLY A 19 6.47 -22.89 13.41
C GLY A 19 7.49 -21.86 13.89
N LEU A 20 8.54 -21.57 13.10
CA LEU A 20 9.56 -20.56 13.42
C LEU A 20 9.02 -19.12 13.23
N VAL A 21 8.14 -18.92 12.27
CA VAL A 21 7.49 -17.61 12.00
C VAL A 21 6.43 -17.31 13.07
N LEU A 22 5.67 -18.32 13.51
CA LEU A 22 4.69 -18.19 14.60
C LEU A 22 5.34 -17.81 15.95
N LYS A 23 6.53 -18.33 16.25
CA LYS A 23 7.27 -18.01 17.49
C LYS A 23 7.74 -16.54 17.59
N LYS A 24 7.81 -15.82 16.48
CA LYS A 24 8.36 -14.46 16.42
C LYS A 24 7.31 -13.35 16.41
N HIS A 25 6.02 -13.68 16.29
CA HIS A 25 4.95 -12.69 16.15
C HIS A 25 3.89 -12.81 17.25
N SER A 26 4.11 -12.10 18.34
CA SER A 26 3.15 -11.92 19.46
C SER A 26 1.74 -11.50 19.00
N PHE A 27 1.63 -10.82 17.87
CA PHE A 27 0.37 -10.36 17.28
C PHE A 27 -0.55 -11.51 16.83
N ILE A 28 0.01 -12.62 16.29
CA ILE A 28 -0.77 -13.80 15.88
C ILE A 28 -1.36 -14.50 17.11
N HIS A 29 -0.64 -14.52 18.24
CA HIS A 29 -1.14 -15.08 19.49
C HIS A 29 -2.30 -14.26 20.06
N SER A 30 -2.19 -12.95 20.07
CA SER A 30 -3.28 -12.05 20.54
C SER A 30 -4.52 -12.18 19.67
N PHE A 31 -4.36 -12.39 18.38
CA PHE A 31 -5.48 -12.58 17.46
C PHE A 31 -6.12 -13.98 17.59
N LEU A 32 -5.33 -15.03 17.79
CA LEU A 32 -5.85 -16.38 18.09
C LEU A 32 -6.61 -16.40 19.41
N VAL A 33 -6.17 -15.65 20.42
CA VAL A 33 -6.86 -15.49 21.70
C VAL A 33 -8.18 -14.76 21.49
N LEU A 34 -8.22 -13.67 20.71
CA LEU A 34 -9.44 -12.96 20.35
C LEU A 34 -10.43 -13.88 19.61
N PHE A 35 -9.92 -14.74 18.75
CA PHE A 35 -10.67 -15.72 17.99
C PHE A 35 -11.31 -16.82 18.87
N VAL A 36 -10.58 -17.27 19.89
CA VAL A 36 -11.08 -18.24 20.86
C VAL A 36 -12.13 -17.59 21.78
N LEU A 37 -11.96 -16.32 22.14
CA LEU A 37 -12.90 -15.56 22.97
C LEU A 37 -14.22 -15.23 22.23
N LEU A 38 -14.21 -15.12 20.90
CA LEU A 38 -15.41 -14.88 20.09
C LEU A 38 -16.29 -16.13 19.91
N ARG A 39 -15.85 -17.33 20.33
CA ARG A 39 -16.70 -18.52 20.41
C ARG A 39 -17.55 -18.44 21.65
N ALA A 40 -18.74 -17.87 21.55
CA ALA A 40 -19.77 -18.09 22.55
C ALA A 40 -20.08 -19.59 22.59
N ALA A 41 -19.91 -20.22 23.73
CA ALA A 41 -20.31 -21.61 23.91
C ALA A 41 -21.85 -21.63 23.93
N THR A 42 -22.46 -21.97 22.80
CA THR A 42 -23.90 -22.22 22.70
C THR A 42 -24.19 -23.64 23.16
N SER A 43 -25.21 -23.82 23.96
CA SER A 43 -25.82 -25.13 24.20
C SER A 43 -26.88 -25.38 23.13
N GLN A 44 -27.21 -26.64 22.87
CA GLN A 44 -28.19 -27.03 21.86
C GLN A 44 -29.42 -27.61 22.54
N ALA A 45 -30.62 -27.12 22.17
CA ALA A 45 -31.86 -27.75 22.59
C ALA A 45 -32.14 -28.97 21.67
N LEU A 46 -32.81 -29.95 22.21
CA LEU A 46 -33.35 -31.03 21.39
C LEU A 46 -34.62 -30.53 20.68
N VAL A 47 -34.48 -30.21 19.38
CA VAL A 47 -35.62 -29.80 18.55
C VAL A 47 -36.03 -30.94 17.66
N GLN A 48 -37.19 -31.52 17.92
CA GLN A 48 -37.72 -32.67 17.20
C GLN A 48 -39.20 -32.48 16.89
N ASP A 49 -39.63 -32.78 15.68
CA ASP A 49 -41.01 -32.73 15.22
C ASP A 49 -41.76 -31.39 15.44
N GLY A 50 -41.06 -30.28 15.50
CA GLY A 50 -41.60 -28.94 15.73
C GLY A 50 -41.71 -28.55 17.22
N ILE A 51 -41.09 -29.33 18.11
CA ILE A 51 -41.08 -29.07 19.56
C ILE A 51 -39.63 -28.97 20.05
N ALA A 52 -39.32 -27.96 20.83
CA ALA A 52 -38.04 -27.79 21.51
C ALA A 52 -38.19 -28.15 23.00
N HIS A 53 -37.45 -29.16 23.45
CA HIS A 53 -37.45 -29.62 24.85
C HIS A 53 -36.26 -29.05 25.60
N PHE A 54 -36.52 -28.43 26.78
CA PHE A 54 -35.50 -27.81 27.61
C PHE A 54 -35.25 -28.53 28.93
N GLN A 55 -35.63 -29.80 29.04
CA GLN A 55 -35.41 -30.59 30.27
C GLN A 55 -33.93 -30.59 30.66
N ASN A 56 -33.66 -30.22 31.92
CA ASN A 56 -32.30 -30.11 32.50
C ASN A 56 -31.39 -29.06 31.83
N HIS A 57 -31.94 -28.09 31.12
CA HIS A 57 -31.14 -27.03 30.53
C HIS A 57 -30.78 -25.95 31.55
N THR A 58 -29.47 -25.64 31.68
CA THR A 58 -28.97 -24.49 32.46
C THR A 58 -28.98 -23.27 31.55
N TRP A 59 -29.78 -22.25 31.90
CA TRP A 59 -29.95 -21.03 31.10
C TRP A 59 -28.80 -20.01 31.27
N ASP A 60 -27.63 -20.49 31.71
CA ASP A 60 -26.42 -19.68 31.84
C ASP A 60 -25.82 -19.31 30.47
N LYS A 61 -26.30 -19.92 29.38
CA LYS A 61 -25.86 -19.72 28.01
C LYS A 61 -27.02 -19.65 27.05
N THR A 62 -26.80 -18.97 25.93
CA THR A 62 -27.77 -18.98 24.83
C THR A 62 -27.94 -20.37 24.23
N VAL A 63 -29.14 -20.70 23.84
CA VAL A 63 -29.55 -22.01 23.31
C VAL A 63 -29.75 -21.90 21.81
N SER A 64 -29.16 -22.83 21.05
CA SER A 64 -29.44 -23.01 19.63
C SER A 64 -30.73 -23.82 19.48
N LEU A 65 -31.64 -23.31 18.65
CA LEU A 65 -32.89 -23.98 18.28
C LEU A 65 -32.78 -24.66 16.90
N GLU A 66 -31.64 -25.25 16.63
CA GLU A 66 -31.38 -26.02 15.44
C GLU A 66 -32.15 -27.35 15.45
N GLY A 67 -32.79 -27.70 14.36
CA GLY A 67 -33.49 -28.95 14.22
C GLY A 67 -34.70 -28.87 13.29
N LYS A 68 -35.68 -29.77 13.50
CA LYS A 68 -36.86 -29.91 12.63
C LYS A 68 -38.01 -29.05 13.15
N TRP A 69 -38.30 -27.98 12.40
CA TRP A 69 -39.43 -27.09 12.63
C TRP A 69 -40.62 -27.46 11.73
N ARG A 70 -41.81 -26.97 12.07
CA ARG A 70 -42.99 -27.10 11.23
C ARG A 70 -43.14 -25.91 10.31
N PHE A 71 -43.22 -26.16 9.00
CA PHE A 71 -43.44 -25.12 7.99
C PHE A 71 -44.82 -25.25 7.38
N TYR A 72 -45.58 -24.19 7.33
CA TYR A 72 -46.91 -24.06 6.76
C TYR A 72 -46.80 -23.19 5.50
N PRO A 73 -46.63 -23.78 4.32
CA PRO A 73 -46.50 -23.06 3.06
C PRO A 73 -47.81 -22.35 2.70
N GLU A 74 -47.71 -21.16 2.14
CA GLU A 74 -48.82 -20.34 1.66
C GLU A 74 -49.85 -19.94 2.77
N ILE A 75 -49.44 -20.02 4.05
CA ILE A 75 -50.30 -19.68 5.19
C ILE A 75 -49.51 -18.78 6.16
N PHE A 76 -50.04 -17.59 6.49
CA PHE A 76 -49.62 -16.84 7.65
C PHE A 76 -50.51 -17.15 8.84
N LEU A 77 -50.03 -18.06 9.71
CA LEU A 77 -50.74 -18.49 10.90
C LEU A 77 -51.10 -17.33 11.79
N GLN A 78 -52.38 -17.23 12.10
CA GLN A 78 -52.89 -16.22 13.06
C GLN A 78 -53.21 -16.91 14.40
N GLU A 79 -53.43 -16.13 15.44
CA GLU A 79 -53.76 -16.65 16.76
C GLU A 79 -54.97 -17.60 16.74
N ASN A 80 -56.01 -17.20 15.99
CA ASN A 80 -57.22 -18.02 15.89
C ASN A 80 -56.99 -19.39 15.23
N ASP A 81 -56.05 -19.44 14.29
CA ASP A 81 -55.68 -20.70 13.63
C ASP A 81 -55.04 -21.65 14.65
N VAL A 82 -54.04 -21.15 15.39
CA VAL A 82 -53.27 -21.95 16.37
C VAL A 82 -54.15 -22.39 17.57
N ARG A 83 -55.10 -21.58 17.97
CA ARG A 83 -56.04 -21.90 19.07
C ARG A 83 -57.25 -22.69 18.64
N SER A 84 -57.41 -22.92 17.34
CA SER A 84 -58.52 -23.72 16.83
C SER A 84 -58.44 -25.18 17.32
N ALA A 85 -59.56 -25.73 17.75
CA ALA A 85 -59.67 -27.15 18.17
C ALA A 85 -59.26 -28.14 17.03
N ASN A 86 -59.30 -27.68 15.80
CA ASN A 86 -58.92 -28.49 14.62
C ASN A 86 -57.44 -28.34 14.22
N PHE A 87 -56.70 -27.42 14.87
CA PHE A 87 -55.28 -27.23 14.58
C PHE A 87 -54.46 -28.41 15.06
N LYS A 88 -53.69 -28.99 14.14
CA LYS A 88 -52.71 -30.04 14.46
C LYS A 88 -51.33 -29.55 14.04
N LEU A 89 -50.37 -29.61 14.98
CA LEU A 89 -48.98 -29.29 14.65
C LEU A 89 -48.45 -30.14 13.49
N SER A 90 -48.94 -31.38 13.36
CA SER A 90 -48.59 -32.30 12.27
C SER A 90 -49.02 -31.85 10.87
N ASP A 91 -49.93 -30.87 10.77
CA ASP A 91 -50.37 -30.34 9.47
C ASP A 91 -49.30 -29.47 8.79
N GLY A 92 -48.25 -29.04 9.50
CA GLY A 92 -47.05 -28.44 8.93
C GLY A 92 -46.07 -29.51 8.40
N ILE A 93 -45.38 -29.21 7.34
CA ILE A 93 -44.29 -30.04 6.82
C ILE A 93 -43.02 -29.85 7.65
N LEU A 94 -42.21 -30.87 7.83
CA LEU A 94 -40.96 -30.78 8.56
C LEU A 94 -39.90 -30.11 7.70
N ALA A 95 -39.30 -29.05 8.20
CA ALA A 95 -38.20 -28.31 7.61
C ALA A 95 -36.99 -28.31 8.55
N ASP A 96 -35.83 -28.66 8.03
CA ASP A 96 -34.58 -28.55 8.80
C ASP A 96 -34.15 -27.06 8.91
N ILE A 97 -33.93 -26.60 10.12
CA ILE A 97 -33.50 -25.25 10.43
C ILE A 97 -32.13 -25.29 11.15
N PRO A 98 -31.08 -24.61 10.66
CA PRO A 98 -31.01 -23.84 9.42
C PRO A 98 -31.11 -24.70 8.17
N GLY A 99 -31.75 -24.17 7.12
CA GLY A 99 -31.98 -24.94 5.88
C GLY A 99 -32.79 -24.18 4.85
N GLU A 100 -32.93 -24.78 3.69
CA GLU A 100 -33.67 -24.22 2.55
C GLU A 100 -35.06 -24.81 2.48
N PHE A 101 -36.04 -24.02 2.05
CA PHE A 101 -37.41 -24.50 1.84
C PHE A 101 -37.64 -25.02 0.41
N GLU A 102 -36.74 -24.66 -0.51
CA GLU A 102 -36.79 -25.16 -1.88
C GLU A 102 -36.63 -26.69 -1.90
N GLY A 103 -37.53 -27.33 -2.60
CA GLY A 103 -37.51 -28.79 -2.76
C GLY A 103 -38.23 -29.56 -1.68
N LEU A 104 -38.70 -28.93 -0.61
CA LEU A 104 -39.65 -29.56 0.31
C LEU A 104 -40.94 -29.95 -0.44
N ILE A 105 -41.56 -31.04 -0.03
CA ILE A 105 -42.81 -31.53 -0.63
C ILE A 105 -43.96 -31.20 0.32
N ASP A 106 -44.95 -30.47 -0.17
CA ASP A 106 -46.15 -30.12 0.61
C ASP A 106 -47.09 -31.35 0.77
N GLN A 107 -48.13 -31.18 1.57
CA GLN A 107 -49.12 -32.23 1.80
C GLN A 107 -49.89 -32.66 0.53
N GLN A 108 -49.86 -31.83 -0.51
CA GLN A 108 -50.50 -32.08 -1.80
C GLN A 108 -49.55 -32.74 -2.81
N GLY A 109 -48.30 -33.06 -2.40
CA GLY A 109 -47.27 -33.64 -3.26
C GLY A 109 -46.57 -32.59 -4.17
N ARG A 110 -46.81 -31.30 -4.00
CA ARG A 110 -46.15 -30.25 -4.77
C ARG A 110 -44.79 -29.94 -4.20
N ARG A 111 -43.80 -29.80 -5.05
CA ARG A 111 -42.46 -29.40 -4.66
C ARG A 111 -42.42 -27.86 -4.50
N LEU A 112 -41.99 -27.39 -3.33
CA LEU A 112 -41.87 -25.96 -3.06
C LEU A 112 -40.74 -25.34 -3.91
N THR A 113 -40.98 -24.12 -4.37
CA THR A 113 -40.03 -23.33 -5.14
C THR A 113 -39.32 -22.30 -4.25
N HIS A 114 -38.31 -21.63 -4.80
CA HIS A 114 -37.58 -20.54 -4.11
C HIS A 114 -38.47 -19.34 -3.71
N ASP A 115 -39.58 -19.09 -4.42
CA ASP A 115 -40.53 -18.00 -4.16
C ASP A 115 -41.56 -18.36 -3.05
N THR A 116 -41.18 -19.24 -2.14
CA THR A 116 -42.06 -19.74 -1.08
C THR A 116 -42.25 -18.71 0.03
N TRP A 117 -43.47 -18.58 0.49
CA TRP A 117 -43.84 -17.81 1.67
C TRP A 117 -44.69 -18.67 2.60
N GLY A 118 -44.78 -18.29 3.90
CA GLY A 118 -45.55 -19.05 4.86
C GLY A 118 -45.14 -18.81 6.29
N SER A 119 -45.50 -19.74 7.18
CA SER A 119 -45.17 -19.69 8.61
C SER A 119 -44.31 -20.86 9.02
N LEU A 120 -43.20 -20.58 9.72
CA LEU A 120 -42.49 -21.57 10.52
C LEU A 120 -43.03 -21.53 11.93
N MET A 121 -43.20 -22.69 12.56
CA MET A 121 -43.64 -22.80 13.94
C MET A 121 -42.74 -23.74 14.72
N LEU A 122 -42.42 -23.35 15.95
CA LEU A 122 -41.75 -24.17 16.96
C LEU A 122 -42.46 -24.01 18.30
N GLU A 123 -42.87 -25.10 18.90
CA GLU A 123 -43.34 -25.12 20.27
C GLU A 123 -42.15 -25.19 21.23
N LEU A 124 -42.17 -24.37 22.27
CA LEU A 124 -41.21 -24.37 23.36
C LEU A 124 -41.82 -25.03 24.56
N ASP A 125 -41.28 -26.16 24.95
CA ASP A 125 -41.78 -26.94 26.07
C ASP A 125 -40.84 -26.85 27.28
N GLU A 126 -41.39 -26.56 28.48
CA GLU A 126 -40.69 -26.48 29.74
C GLU A 126 -39.63 -25.34 29.79
N VAL A 127 -39.94 -24.17 29.25
CA VAL A 127 -39.10 -22.98 29.46
C VAL A 127 -39.09 -22.60 30.96
N HIS A 128 -37.91 -22.48 31.55
CA HIS A 128 -37.76 -22.32 32.99
C HIS A 128 -38.43 -21.02 33.52
N PRO A 129 -39.26 -21.11 34.56
CA PRO A 129 -40.04 -19.95 35.06
C PRO A 129 -39.24 -18.77 35.55
N SER A 130 -37.95 -18.96 35.90
CA SER A 130 -37.07 -17.85 36.38
C SER A 130 -36.59 -16.92 35.28
N LEU A 131 -36.85 -17.25 34.01
CA LEU A 131 -36.49 -16.37 32.90
C LEU A 131 -37.65 -15.43 32.59
N GLU A 132 -37.54 -14.20 33.09
CA GLU A 132 -38.57 -13.18 32.83
C GLU A 132 -38.35 -12.51 31.48
N ASP A 133 -37.09 -12.11 31.18
CA ASP A 133 -36.74 -11.35 29.99
C ASP A 133 -36.03 -12.27 28.96
N LEU A 134 -36.81 -12.76 28.01
CA LEU A 134 -36.34 -13.65 26.94
C LEU A 134 -35.99 -12.87 25.67
N GLY A 135 -34.88 -13.26 25.08
CA GLY A 135 -34.44 -12.81 23.78
C GLY A 135 -34.50 -13.91 22.71
N PHE A 136 -34.89 -13.54 21.51
CA PHE A 136 -34.87 -14.40 20.35
C PHE A 136 -34.09 -13.74 19.21
N GLN A 137 -33.16 -14.46 18.64
CA GLN A 137 -32.36 -13.98 17.52
C GLN A 137 -32.51 -14.89 16.32
N LEU A 138 -32.79 -14.28 15.16
CA LEU A 138 -32.90 -14.94 13.88
C LEU A 138 -32.16 -14.13 12.82
N ARG A 139 -31.48 -14.81 11.90
CA ARG A 139 -30.94 -14.21 10.69
C ARG A 139 -31.45 -14.95 9.46
N ALA A 140 -32.19 -14.23 8.65
CA ALA A 140 -32.63 -14.67 7.34
C ALA A 140 -32.41 -13.52 6.34
N ASP A 141 -32.12 -13.86 5.09
CA ASP A 141 -31.82 -12.89 4.02
C ASP A 141 -33.08 -12.47 3.24
N THR A 142 -34.22 -12.43 3.94
CA THR A 142 -35.54 -12.14 3.37
C THR A 142 -36.39 -11.34 4.35
N ALA A 143 -37.65 -11.07 4.00
CA ALA A 143 -38.59 -10.46 4.92
C ALA A 143 -39.16 -11.48 5.90
N TYR A 144 -39.13 -11.18 7.19
CA TYR A 144 -39.73 -12.05 8.22
C TYR A 144 -40.25 -11.24 9.41
N GLU A 145 -41.26 -11.82 10.08
CA GLU A 145 -41.80 -11.27 11.33
C GLU A 145 -42.01 -12.43 12.32
N VAL A 146 -41.51 -12.27 13.54
CA VAL A 146 -41.53 -13.30 14.58
C VAL A 146 -42.56 -12.92 15.61
N PHE A 147 -43.40 -13.89 15.90
CA PHE A 147 -44.47 -13.81 16.91
C PHE A 147 -44.25 -14.85 17.99
N VAL A 148 -44.68 -14.49 19.19
CA VAL A 148 -44.76 -15.44 20.33
C VAL A 148 -46.19 -15.49 20.81
N ILE A 149 -46.67 -16.71 21.10
CA ILE A 149 -47.96 -16.96 21.71
C ILE A 149 -47.76 -17.87 22.93
N ASP A 150 -48.44 -17.58 24.02
CA ASP A 150 -48.55 -18.47 25.17
C ASP A 150 -49.67 -19.51 24.90
N LEU A 151 -49.29 -20.76 24.90
CA LEU A 151 -50.23 -21.87 24.60
C LEU A 151 -51.18 -22.19 25.77
N LYS A 152 -50.79 -21.83 27.02
CA LYS A 152 -51.61 -22.09 28.21
C LYS A 152 -52.48 -20.90 28.60
N LYS A 153 -52.06 -19.68 28.28
CA LYS A 153 -52.74 -18.43 28.62
C LYS A 153 -53.29 -17.76 27.36
N ASN A 154 -54.39 -17.05 27.52
CA ASN A 154 -55.00 -16.31 26.43
C ASN A 154 -54.46 -14.88 26.36
N THR A 155 -53.15 -14.72 26.20
CA THR A 155 -52.45 -13.41 26.23
C THR A 155 -52.34 -12.74 24.89
N GLY A 156 -52.82 -13.37 23.81
CA GLY A 156 -52.72 -12.88 22.45
C GLY A 156 -51.37 -13.19 21.79
N MET A 157 -51.39 -13.18 20.48
CA MET A 157 -50.18 -13.34 19.64
C MET A 157 -49.42 -12.00 19.58
N ARG A 158 -48.15 -11.96 20.02
CA ARG A 158 -47.35 -10.73 20.13
C ARG A 158 -46.23 -10.78 19.11
N SER A 159 -46.11 -9.73 18.26
CA SER A 159 -44.94 -9.52 17.40
C SER A 159 -43.76 -9.05 18.25
N ILE A 160 -42.66 -9.80 18.21
CA ILE A 160 -41.44 -9.52 19.00
C ILE A 160 -40.28 -9.05 18.13
N LEU A 161 -40.31 -9.35 16.83
CA LEU A 161 -39.21 -9.04 15.92
C LEU A 161 -39.77 -8.91 14.49
N LYS A 162 -39.36 -7.81 13.83
CA LYS A 162 -39.76 -7.55 12.44
C LYS A 162 -38.57 -7.09 11.62
N VAL A 163 -38.34 -7.74 10.47
CA VAL A 163 -37.32 -7.41 9.48
C VAL A 163 -37.96 -7.37 8.11
N GLY A 164 -37.92 -6.23 7.48
CA GLY A 164 -38.61 -6.01 6.22
C GLY A 164 -40.14 -5.93 6.37
N LYS A 165 -40.84 -6.29 5.31
CA LYS A 165 -42.31 -6.40 5.26
C LYS A 165 -42.71 -7.73 4.65
N THR A 166 -43.32 -8.59 5.43
CA THR A 166 -43.87 -9.86 4.97
C THR A 166 -45.18 -9.66 4.23
N ALA A 167 -45.39 -10.38 3.16
CA ALA A 167 -46.63 -10.37 2.39
C ALA A 167 -46.75 -11.67 1.57
N PRO A 168 -47.98 -12.08 1.17
CA PRO A 168 -48.19 -13.27 0.35
C PRO A 168 -47.87 -13.03 -1.15
N ARG A 169 -47.47 -11.82 -1.54
CA ARG A 169 -47.10 -11.48 -2.93
C ARG A 169 -45.79 -10.70 -2.95
N ALA A 170 -44.95 -10.99 -3.95
CA ALA A 170 -43.68 -10.32 -4.14
C ALA A 170 -43.79 -8.79 -4.24
N SER A 171 -44.81 -8.26 -4.92
CA SER A 171 -45.03 -6.81 -5.08
C SER A 171 -45.36 -6.05 -3.79
N GLN A 172 -45.77 -6.77 -2.74
CA GLN A 172 -46.16 -6.19 -1.45
C GLN A 172 -45.11 -6.47 -0.35
N SER A 173 -44.22 -7.43 -0.61
CA SER A 173 -43.13 -7.79 0.31
C SER A 173 -41.93 -6.88 0.08
N ILE A 174 -41.20 -6.55 1.14
CA ILE A 174 -39.96 -5.76 1.07
C ILE A 174 -38.91 -6.45 1.91
N ALA A 175 -37.83 -6.91 1.29
CA ALA A 175 -36.71 -7.51 2.00
C ALA A 175 -35.84 -6.44 2.69
N GLN A 176 -35.18 -6.81 3.77
CA GLN A 176 -34.24 -5.95 4.49
C GLN A 176 -33.08 -6.80 5.03
N ILE A 177 -31.85 -6.25 4.96
CA ILE A 177 -30.69 -6.82 5.63
C ILE A 177 -30.62 -6.21 7.02
N ALA A 178 -31.00 -6.98 8.05
CA ALA A 178 -30.97 -6.53 9.42
C ALA A 178 -30.72 -7.70 10.38
N SER A 179 -30.14 -7.41 11.52
CA SER A 179 -30.01 -8.34 12.65
C SER A 179 -30.54 -7.67 13.88
N ARG A 180 -31.58 -8.24 14.46
CA ARG A 180 -32.24 -7.71 15.65
C ARG A 180 -32.45 -8.84 16.64
N VAL A 181 -32.52 -8.49 17.94
CA VAL A 181 -32.96 -9.41 18.99
C VAL A 181 -34.40 -9.06 19.34
N GLY A 182 -35.30 -10.02 19.16
CA GLY A 182 -36.67 -9.91 19.62
C GLY A 182 -36.73 -10.05 21.15
N PHE A 183 -37.62 -9.32 21.76
CA PHE A 183 -37.81 -9.30 23.21
C PHE A 183 -39.24 -9.64 23.59
N TRP A 184 -39.39 -10.54 24.55
CA TRP A 184 -40.66 -10.68 25.23
C TRP A 184 -40.46 -11.04 26.71
N ARG A 185 -41.42 -10.63 27.53
CA ARG A 185 -41.45 -11.03 28.93
C ARG A 185 -42.25 -12.33 29.08
N ALA A 186 -41.57 -13.34 29.58
CA ALA A 186 -42.22 -14.59 29.95
C ALA A 186 -43.05 -14.42 31.21
N ASP A 187 -44.23 -15.02 31.20
CA ASP A 187 -45.18 -14.91 32.35
C ASP A 187 -45.21 -16.17 33.21
N GLY A 188 -44.22 -17.05 33.06
CA GLY A 188 -44.04 -18.26 33.84
C GLY A 188 -44.93 -19.44 33.45
N SER A 189 -45.63 -19.40 32.30
CA SER A 189 -46.42 -20.53 31.80
C SER A 189 -45.55 -21.74 31.39
N GLY A 190 -44.34 -21.44 30.94
CA GLY A 190 -43.35 -22.43 30.47
C GLY A 190 -43.65 -23.03 29.12
N HIS A 191 -44.78 -22.73 28.49
CA HIS A 191 -45.18 -23.29 27.22
C HIS A 191 -45.56 -22.20 26.23
N TYR A 192 -44.69 -21.99 25.23
CA TYR A 192 -44.86 -20.96 24.23
C TYR A 192 -44.77 -21.55 22.82
N ALA A 193 -45.31 -20.87 21.83
CA ALA A 193 -44.99 -21.17 20.42
C ALA A 193 -44.35 -19.91 19.80
N ILE A 194 -43.25 -20.13 19.07
CA ILE A 194 -42.64 -19.14 18.18
C ILE A 194 -43.19 -19.38 16.80
N ILE A 195 -43.76 -18.33 16.21
CA ILE A 195 -44.28 -18.35 14.84
C ILE A 195 -43.51 -17.32 14.02
N ILE A 196 -42.95 -17.74 12.91
CA ILE A 196 -42.17 -16.87 12.02
C ILE A 196 -42.88 -16.80 10.69
N HIS A 197 -43.48 -15.65 10.39
CA HIS A 197 -43.93 -15.37 9.02
C HIS A 197 -42.73 -15.03 8.17
N ILE A 198 -42.57 -15.70 7.01
CA ILE A 198 -41.46 -15.52 6.10
C ILE A 198 -41.95 -15.33 4.67
N SER A 199 -41.29 -14.43 3.91
CA SER A 199 -41.59 -14.14 2.49
C SER A 199 -40.31 -14.20 1.67
N GLY A 200 -40.10 -15.31 0.93
CA GLY A 200 -38.86 -15.66 0.23
C GLY A 200 -38.67 -15.07 -1.16
N PHE A 201 -39.47 -14.10 -1.60
CA PHE A 201 -39.50 -13.63 -2.99
C PHE A 201 -38.25 -12.93 -3.52
N HIS A 202 -37.46 -12.32 -2.64
CA HIS A 202 -36.43 -11.36 -3.06
C HIS A 202 -35.01 -11.94 -3.06
N TYR A 203 -34.86 -13.19 -2.65
CA TYR A 203 -33.58 -13.90 -2.65
C TYR A 203 -33.77 -15.34 -3.10
N LEU A 204 -32.80 -15.88 -3.81
CA LEU A 204 -32.91 -17.24 -4.41
C LEU A 204 -33.16 -18.33 -3.40
N ARG A 205 -32.72 -18.13 -2.16
CA ARG A 205 -32.89 -19.13 -1.09
C ARG A 205 -33.78 -18.52 -0.03
N ALA A 206 -35.09 -18.79 -0.13
CA ALA A 206 -35.98 -18.60 1.00
C ALA A 206 -35.51 -19.55 2.10
N SER A 207 -34.68 -19.06 3.02
CA SER A 207 -34.02 -19.94 3.99
C SER A 207 -33.68 -19.21 5.28
N VAL A 208 -33.53 -19.97 6.32
CA VAL A 208 -32.93 -19.53 7.58
C VAL A 208 -31.47 -19.98 7.59
N TRP A 209 -30.54 -19.01 7.48
CA TRP A 209 -29.10 -19.27 7.29
C TRP A 209 -28.36 -19.66 8.56
N THR A 210 -28.81 -19.20 9.70
CA THR A 210 -28.19 -19.47 11.00
C THR A 210 -29.24 -20.08 11.91
N ALA A 211 -28.83 -21.01 12.78
CA ALA A 211 -29.72 -21.54 13.79
C ALA A 211 -30.32 -20.39 14.63
N PRO A 212 -31.66 -20.35 14.77
CA PRO A 212 -32.30 -19.41 15.68
C PRO A 212 -31.78 -19.62 17.09
N ARG A 213 -31.66 -18.54 17.87
CA ARG A 213 -31.11 -18.59 19.22
C ARG A 213 -32.07 -18.01 20.22
N LEU A 214 -32.16 -18.67 21.36
CA LEU A 214 -32.98 -18.27 22.49
C LEU A 214 -32.11 -18.12 23.73
N GLY A 215 -32.37 -17.12 24.57
CA GLY A 215 -31.61 -16.91 25.79
C GLY A 215 -32.09 -15.67 26.55
N ARG A 216 -31.31 -15.22 27.51
CA ARG A 216 -31.58 -13.93 28.15
C ARG A 216 -31.40 -12.81 27.13
N TYR A 217 -32.30 -11.86 27.14
CA TYR A 217 -32.27 -10.73 26.18
C TYR A 217 -30.95 -9.98 26.20
N ASP A 218 -30.45 -9.65 27.42
CA ASP A 218 -29.22 -8.88 27.62
C ASP A 218 -27.99 -9.62 27.05
N ASP A 219 -27.91 -10.95 27.21
CA ASP A 219 -26.76 -11.74 26.73
C ASP A 219 -26.72 -11.74 25.19
N LEU A 220 -27.86 -11.92 24.54
CA LEU A 220 -27.97 -11.86 23.08
C LEU A 220 -27.68 -10.46 22.55
N LEU A 221 -28.15 -9.43 23.23
CA LEU A 221 -27.91 -8.04 22.86
C LEU A 221 -26.42 -7.68 23.01
N GLN A 222 -25.77 -8.11 24.10
CA GLN A 222 -24.34 -7.90 24.32
C GLN A 222 -23.51 -8.59 23.24
N GLU A 223 -23.83 -9.83 22.91
CA GLU A 223 -23.13 -10.54 21.83
C GLU A 223 -23.32 -9.83 20.48
N GLN A 224 -24.54 -9.40 20.17
CA GLN A 224 -24.84 -8.64 18.95
C GLN A 224 -24.02 -7.33 18.91
N ASN A 225 -23.90 -6.60 20.01
CA ASN A 225 -23.13 -5.38 20.09
C ASN A 225 -21.62 -5.65 19.89
N LEU A 226 -21.08 -6.74 20.42
CA LEU A 226 -19.69 -7.14 20.19
C LEU A 226 -19.41 -7.46 18.72
N ILE A 227 -20.33 -8.17 18.04
CA ILE A 227 -20.23 -8.42 16.61
C ILE A 227 -20.24 -7.08 15.83
N PHE A 228 -21.19 -6.20 16.14
CA PHE A 228 -21.29 -4.88 15.51
C PHE A 228 -20.02 -4.04 15.70
N LEU A 229 -19.47 -4.00 16.91
CA LEU A 229 -18.21 -3.30 17.20
C LEU A 229 -17.04 -3.89 16.38
N SER A 230 -16.96 -5.22 16.28
CA SER A 230 -15.89 -5.87 15.53
C SER A 230 -16.01 -5.61 14.02
N GLU A 231 -17.21 -5.66 13.46
CA GLU A 231 -17.47 -5.35 12.04
C GLU A 231 -17.16 -3.87 11.75
N THR A 232 -17.58 -2.95 12.62
CA THR A 232 -17.33 -1.52 12.48
C THR A 232 -15.83 -1.21 12.57
N PHE A 233 -15.12 -1.84 13.53
CA PHE A 233 -13.68 -1.69 13.66
C PHE A 233 -12.94 -2.14 12.40
N VAL A 234 -13.26 -3.32 11.86
CA VAL A 234 -12.63 -3.82 10.63
C VAL A 234 -12.97 -2.93 9.44
N ALA A 235 -14.21 -2.49 9.29
CA ALA A 235 -14.62 -1.58 8.22
C ALA A 235 -13.89 -0.23 8.32
N GLY A 236 -13.80 0.35 9.53
CA GLY A 236 -13.02 1.57 9.77
C GLY A 236 -11.54 1.42 9.42
N MET A 237 -10.93 0.28 9.77
CA MET A 237 -9.56 -0.03 9.40
C MET A 237 -9.39 -0.11 7.87
N MET A 238 -10.33 -0.75 7.15
CA MET A 238 -10.30 -0.81 5.70
C MET A 238 -10.42 0.58 5.06
N PHE A 239 -11.29 1.43 5.60
CA PHE A 239 -11.47 2.80 5.12
C PHE A 239 -10.19 3.64 5.32
N ILE A 240 -9.57 3.57 6.50
CA ILE A 240 -8.30 4.26 6.78
C ILE A 240 -7.19 3.76 5.85
N MET A 241 -7.10 2.44 5.63
CA MET A 241 -6.11 1.87 4.71
C MET A 241 -6.35 2.31 3.26
N MET A 242 -7.59 2.40 2.83
CA MET A 242 -7.95 2.97 1.51
C MET A 242 -7.40 4.38 1.36
N VAL A 243 -7.69 5.27 2.31
CA VAL A 243 -7.26 6.68 2.28
C VAL A 243 -5.73 6.77 2.33
N TYR A 244 -5.09 5.98 3.19
CA TYR A 244 -3.64 5.95 3.33
C TYR A 244 -2.94 5.54 2.03
N TYR A 245 -3.34 4.41 1.42
CA TYR A 245 -2.72 3.95 0.17
C TYR A 245 -3.05 4.85 -1.01
N PHE A 246 -4.23 5.47 -1.03
CA PHE A 246 -4.57 6.45 -2.05
C PHE A 246 -3.70 7.71 -1.93
N SER A 247 -3.51 8.23 -0.72
CA SER A 247 -2.60 9.34 -0.46
C SER A 247 -1.17 9.01 -0.88
N LEU A 248 -0.70 7.79 -0.57
CA LEU A 248 0.61 7.33 -0.98
C LEU A 248 0.77 7.31 -2.52
N TYR A 249 -0.25 6.84 -3.23
CA TYR A 249 -0.27 6.86 -4.69
C TYR A 249 -0.26 8.29 -5.26
N LEU A 250 -0.99 9.24 -4.66
CA LEU A 250 -0.99 10.64 -5.12
C LEU A 250 0.40 11.28 -5.05
N HIS A 251 1.19 10.93 -4.03
CA HIS A 251 2.56 11.41 -3.88
C HIS A 251 3.56 10.68 -4.81
N ARG A 252 3.22 9.46 -5.25
CA ARG A 252 4.08 8.64 -6.10
C ARG A 252 3.26 7.88 -7.13
N ARG A 253 2.84 8.59 -8.17
CA ARG A 253 1.94 8.06 -9.23
C ARG A 253 2.53 6.92 -10.06
N GLU A 254 3.83 6.74 -10.03
CA GLU A 254 4.52 5.63 -10.71
C GLU A 254 4.29 4.29 -9.99
N ASP A 255 3.98 4.30 -8.70
CA ASP A 255 3.78 3.10 -7.89
C ASP A 255 2.34 2.60 -7.95
N LYS A 256 2.09 1.71 -8.91
CA LYS A 256 0.78 1.06 -9.10
C LYS A 256 0.37 0.18 -7.92
N SER A 257 1.33 -0.30 -7.12
CA SER A 257 1.06 -1.18 -5.98
C SER A 257 0.23 -0.47 -4.91
N ALA A 258 0.51 0.82 -4.65
CA ALA A 258 -0.26 1.61 -3.70
C ALA A 258 -1.71 1.83 -4.18
N LEU A 259 -1.91 2.14 -5.47
CA LEU A 259 -3.24 2.26 -6.06
C LEU A 259 -4.03 0.96 -5.95
N LEU A 260 -3.41 -0.17 -6.29
CA LEU A 260 -4.05 -1.50 -6.19
C LEU A 260 -4.48 -1.82 -4.76
N LEU A 261 -3.66 -1.51 -3.75
CA LEU A 261 -4.03 -1.70 -2.35
C LEU A 261 -5.14 -0.75 -1.90
N SER A 262 -5.18 0.48 -2.41
CA SER A 262 -6.28 1.40 -2.14
C SER A 262 -7.60 0.88 -2.70
N ILE A 263 -7.62 0.47 -3.97
CA ILE A 263 -8.81 -0.10 -4.61
C ILE A 263 -9.22 -1.40 -3.90
N PHE A 264 -8.27 -2.24 -3.53
CA PHE A 264 -8.52 -3.47 -2.78
C PHE A 264 -9.18 -3.17 -1.43
N SER A 265 -8.68 -2.20 -0.67
CA SER A 265 -9.26 -1.77 0.60
C SER A 265 -10.67 -1.22 0.43
N LEU A 266 -10.91 -0.43 -0.62
CA LEU A 266 -12.23 0.10 -0.96
C LEU A 266 -13.23 -1.02 -1.30
N THR A 267 -12.83 -1.99 -2.12
CA THR A 267 -13.71 -3.12 -2.47
C THR A 267 -14.09 -3.95 -1.26
N ILE A 268 -13.14 -4.18 -0.34
CA ILE A 268 -13.42 -4.88 0.92
C ILE A 268 -14.35 -4.05 1.80
N PHE A 269 -14.08 -2.75 1.97
CA PHE A 269 -14.91 -1.85 2.77
C PHE A 269 -16.36 -1.85 2.28
N LEU A 270 -16.58 -1.66 0.97
CA LEU A 270 -17.92 -1.65 0.37
C LEU A 270 -18.64 -3.00 0.57
N ARG A 271 -17.92 -4.11 0.42
CA ARG A 271 -18.49 -5.43 0.65
C ARG A 271 -18.85 -5.65 2.12
N LEU A 272 -17.95 -5.33 3.05
CA LEU A 272 -18.22 -5.43 4.50
C LEU A 272 -19.45 -4.61 4.89
N PHE A 273 -19.53 -3.38 4.39
CA PHE A 273 -20.66 -2.52 4.60
C PHE A 273 -21.97 -3.14 4.09
N ALA A 274 -21.96 -3.66 2.85
CA ALA A 274 -23.16 -4.26 2.25
C ALA A 274 -23.59 -5.58 2.91
N CYS A 275 -22.64 -6.37 3.46
CA CYS A 275 -22.92 -7.63 4.13
C CYS A 275 -23.30 -7.49 5.59
N SER A 276 -22.92 -6.38 6.26
CA SER A 276 -23.17 -6.19 7.70
C SER A 276 -24.63 -5.81 7.97
N PRO A 277 -25.42 -6.67 8.62
CA PRO A 277 -26.80 -6.33 8.97
C PRO A 277 -26.89 -5.14 9.94
N HIS A 278 -25.88 -4.98 10.79
CA HIS A 278 -25.86 -3.93 11.82
C HIS A 278 -25.59 -2.56 11.21
N MET A 279 -24.58 -2.45 10.31
CA MET A 279 -24.26 -1.19 9.64
C MET A 279 -25.40 -0.75 8.71
N THR A 280 -25.94 -1.71 7.92
CA THR A 280 -27.03 -1.41 6.99
C THR A 280 -28.29 -0.98 7.71
N GLN A 281 -28.65 -1.64 8.81
CA GLN A 281 -29.81 -1.26 9.62
C GLN A 281 -29.65 0.11 10.28
N THR A 282 -28.44 0.46 10.73
CA THR A 282 -28.16 1.75 11.38
C THR A 282 -28.30 2.90 10.37
N LEU A 283 -27.82 2.73 9.15
CA LEU A 283 -27.88 3.76 8.11
C LEU A 283 -29.22 3.76 7.34
N PHE A 284 -29.84 2.59 7.20
CA PHE A 284 -31.11 2.42 6.50
C PHE A 284 -32.14 1.72 7.40
N PRO A 285 -32.66 2.39 8.44
CA PRO A 285 -33.54 1.79 9.43
C PRO A 285 -34.89 1.38 8.85
N GLN A 286 -35.33 2.05 7.78
CA GLN A 286 -36.60 1.75 7.11
C GLN A 286 -36.42 0.72 6.00
N PRO A 287 -37.32 -0.27 5.88
CA PRO A 287 -37.27 -1.24 4.79
C PRO A 287 -37.43 -0.54 3.43
N SER A 288 -36.50 -0.81 2.52
CA SER A 288 -36.53 -0.30 1.15
C SER A 288 -36.02 -1.35 0.18
N GLN A 289 -36.85 -1.70 -0.78
CA GLN A 289 -36.49 -2.71 -1.81
C GLN A 289 -35.31 -2.24 -2.66
N THR A 290 -35.27 -0.97 -3.01
CA THR A 290 -34.15 -0.38 -3.80
C THR A 290 -32.83 -0.46 -3.03
N VAL A 291 -32.82 -0.11 -1.73
CA VAL A 291 -31.63 -0.22 -0.89
C VAL A 291 -31.17 -1.67 -0.78
N TYR A 292 -32.09 -2.59 -0.54
CA TYR A 292 -31.79 -4.02 -0.50
C TYR A 292 -31.11 -4.51 -1.78
N GLU A 293 -31.66 -4.14 -2.95
CA GLU A 293 -31.11 -4.53 -4.24
C GLU A 293 -29.72 -3.96 -4.49
N ILE A 294 -29.50 -2.68 -4.16
CA ILE A 294 -28.18 -2.04 -4.29
C ILE A 294 -27.15 -2.75 -3.40
N LEU A 295 -27.49 -3.00 -2.14
CA LEU A 295 -26.58 -3.67 -1.20
C LEU A 295 -26.23 -5.09 -1.68
N ARG A 296 -27.19 -5.85 -2.16
CA ARG A 296 -26.93 -7.19 -2.72
C ARG A 296 -26.05 -7.15 -3.97
N LYS A 297 -26.27 -6.18 -4.86
CA LYS A 297 -25.40 -5.99 -6.05
C LYS A 297 -23.97 -5.64 -5.64
N ILE A 298 -23.77 -4.79 -4.63
CA ILE A 298 -22.46 -4.47 -4.10
C ILE A 298 -21.82 -5.73 -3.48
N GLU A 299 -22.52 -6.44 -2.63
CA GLU A 299 -22.03 -7.65 -1.95
C GLU A 299 -21.42 -8.66 -2.92
N PHE A 300 -22.17 -9.02 -3.97
CA PHE A 300 -21.75 -10.04 -4.95
C PHE A 300 -20.79 -9.47 -6.01
N GLY A 301 -21.01 -8.23 -6.45
CA GLY A 301 -20.14 -7.60 -7.43
C GLY A 301 -18.71 -7.37 -6.92
N MET A 302 -18.54 -7.10 -5.64
CA MET A 302 -17.21 -6.92 -5.05
C MET A 302 -16.41 -8.22 -4.97
N LEU A 303 -17.02 -9.42 -4.99
CA LEU A 303 -16.29 -10.69 -4.89
C LEU A 303 -15.24 -10.85 -5.99
N GLY A 304 -15.61 -10.66 -7.25
CA GLY A 304 -14.70 -10.76 -8.39
C GLY A 304 -13.60 -9.69 -8.39
N LEU A 305 -13.94 -8.48 -7.93
CA LEU A 305 -12.99 -7.36 -7.85
C LEU A 305 -11.96 -7.55 -6.73
N ILE A 306 -12.37 -8.08 -5.58
CA ILE A 306 -11.46 -8.39 -4.45
C ILE A 306 -10.36 -9.35 -4.91
N GLY A 307 -10.72 -10.46 -5.55
CA GLY A 307 -9.75 -11.42 -6.06
C GLY A 307 -8.86 -10.84 -7.16
N SER A 308 -9.42 -10.00 -8.03
CA SER A 308 -8.68 -9.31 -9.10
C SER A 308 -7.63 -8.35 -8.55
N CYS A 309 -7.97 -7.56 -7.53
CA CYS A 309 -7.03 -6.64 -6.89
C CYS A 309 -5.90 -7.39 -6.16
N ALA A 310 -6.23 -8.46 -5.43
CA ALA A 310 -5.25 -9.27 -4.71
C ALA A 310 -4.24 -9.92 -5.66
N THR A 311 -4.72 -10.57 -6.74
CA THR A 311 -3.85 -11.22 -7.74
C THR A 311 -3.01 -10.22 -8.51
N SER A 312 -3.56 -9.04 -8.84
CA SER A 312 -2.82 -7.95 -9.49
C SER A 312 -1.69 -7.42 -8.62
N PHE A 313 -1.94 -7.22 -7.33
CA PHE A 313 -0.92 -6.80 -6.39
C PHE A 313 0.21 -7.84 -6.26
N ALA A 314 -0.14 -9.13 -6.17
CA ALA A 314 0.85 -10.18 -6.14
C ALA A 314 1.69 -10.25 -7.44
N ALA A 315 1.06 -10.09 -8.60
CA ALA A 315 1.74 -10.08 -9.91
C ALA A 315 2.69 -8.88 -10.07
N GLU A 316 2.27 -7.69 -9.61
CA GLU A 316 3.11 -6.49 -9.63
C GLU A 316 4.34 -6.65 -8.72
N SER A 317 4.17 -7.27 -7.55
CA SER A 317 5.27 -7.55 -6.61
C SER A 317 6.32 -8.51 -7.17
N VAL A 318 5.95 -9.35 -8.16
CA VAL A 318 6.82 -10.37 -8.78
C VAL A 318 7.43 -9.88 -10.09
N GLN A 319 6.83 -8.91 -10.76
CA GLN A 319 7.29 -8.25 -12.00
C GLN A 319 7.61 -9.22 -13.15
N THR A 320 6.82 -10.29 -13.31
CA THR A 320 7.01 -11.27 -14.38
C THR A 320 5.91 -11.12 -15.44
N GLU A 321 6.28 -10.79 -16.69
CA GLU A 321 5.35 -10.51 -17.79
C GLU A 321 4.35 -11.64 -18.07
N ARG A 322 4.79 -12.92 -18.01
CA ARG A 322 3.90 -14.06 -18.23
C ARG A 322 2.83 -14.16 -17.15
N ILE A 323 3.21 -13.93 -15.89
CA ILE A 323 2.26 -13.92 -14.75
C ILE A 323 1.28 -12.77 -14.92
N ARG A 324 1.75 -11.59 -15.30
CA ARG A 324 0.92 -10.40 -15.50
C ARG A 324 -0.14 -10.61 -16.59
N ARG A 325 0.21 -11.25 -17.72
CA ARG A 325 -0.76 -11.58 -18.78
C ARG A 325 -1.84 -12.54 -18.30
N TRP A 326 -1.48 -13.57 -17.56
CA TRP A 326 -2.44 -14.51 -16.97
C TRP A 326 -3.37 -13.81 -15.98
N VAL A 327 -2.84 -12.99 -15.08
CA VAL A 327 -3.63 -12.23 -14.10
C VAL A 327 -4.56 -11.25 -14.80
N ASN A 328 -4.12 -10.57 -15.86
CA ASN A 328 -5.00 -9.66 -16.62
C ASN A 328 -6.19 -10.41 -17.24
N ALA A 329 -6.00 -11.62 -17.74
CA ALA A 329 -7.10 -12.44 -18.24
C ALA A 329 -8.10 -12.80 -17.12
N LEU A 330 -7.62 -13.16 -15.93
CA LEU A 330 -8.46 -13.41 -14.76
C LEU A 330 -9.19 -12.15 -14.27
N ASN A 331 -8.56 -11.00 -14.37
CA ASN A 331 -9.18 -9.72 -14.01
C ASN A 331 -10.36 -9.37 -14.92
N VAL A 332 -10.25 -9.63 -16.21
CA VAL A 332 -11.37 -9.48 -17.14
C VAL A 332 -12.56 -10.32 -16.66
N LEU A 333 -12.31 -11.57 -16.26
CA LEU A 333 -13.36 -12.44 -15.75
C LEU A 333 -13.99 -11.91 -14.45
N GLY A 334 -13.15 -11.42 -13.51
CA GLY A 334 -13.62 -10.78 -12.28
C GLY A 334 -14.45 -9.50 -12.52
N ILE A 335 -14.03 -8.67 -13.49
CA ILE A 335 -14.79 -7.49 -13.90
C ILE A 335 -16.12 -7.91 -14.56
N CYS A 336 -16.12 -8.92 -15.41
CA CYS A 336 -17.35 -9.43 -16.04
C CYS A 336 -18.36 -9.92 -15.00
N THR A 337 -17.90 -10.62 -13.93
CA THR A 337 -18.80 -11.03 -12.83
C THR A 337 -19.38 -9.82 -12.10
N ALA A 338 -18.58 -8.79 -11.84
CA ALA A 338 -19.06 -7.55 -11.20
C ALA A 338 -20.09 -6.81 -12.07
N LEU A 339 -19.82 -6.65 -13.36
CA LEU A 339 -20.74 -6.04 -14.31
C LEU A 339 -22.04 -6.83 -14.44
N PHE A 340 -21.95 -8.17 -14.48
CA PHE A 340 -23.13 -9.02 -14.49
C PHE A 340 -24.01 -8.80 -13.25
N CYS A 341 -23.43 -8.67 -12.05
CA CYS A 341 -24.20 -8.33 -10.84
C CYS A 341 -24.86 -6.96 -10.91
N ILE A 342 -24.20 -5.95 -11.49
CA ILE A 342 -24.73 -4.59 -11.61
C ILE A 342 -25.95 -4.56 -12.53
N PHE A 343 -25.86 -5.23 -13.69
CA PHE A 343 -26.90 -5.17 -14.72
C PHE A 343 -28.01 -6.21 -14.56
N SER A 344 -27.77 -7.30 -13.82
CA SER A 344 -28.77 -8.33 -13.55
C SER A 344 -29.66 -7.97 -12.36
N SER A 345 -30.86 -8.57 -12.31
CA SER A 345 -31.73 -8.47 -11.14
C SER A 345 -31.23 -9.35 -9.99
N VAL A 346 -31.57 -8.98 -8.75
CA VAL A 346 -31.21 -9.72 -7.53
C VAL A 346 -31.80 -11.15 -7.52
N ALA A 347 -32.87 -11.37 -8.26
CA ALA A 347 -33.44 -12.72 -8.41
C ALA A 347 -32.66 -13.62 -9.37
N VAL A 348 -31.80 -13.07 -10.24
CA VAL A 348 -31.10 -13.81 -11.29
C VAL A 348 -29.66 -14.16 -10.90
N PHE A 349 -28.85 -13.20 -10.50
CA PHE A 349 -27.42 -13.44 -10.32
C PHE A 349 -27.08 -14.47 -9.21
N PRO A 350 -27.86 -14.65 -8.12
CA PRO A 350 -27.54 -15.68 -7.14
C PRO A 350 -27.61 -17.11 -7.68
N ARG A 351 -28.36 -17.34 -8.77
CA ARG A 351 -28.39 -18.64 -9.47
C ARG A 351 -27.03 -19.04 -10.03
N TYR A 352 -26.17 -18.05 -10.30
CA TYR A 352 -24.82 -18.21 -10.85
C TYR A 352 -23.72 -18.11 -9.77
N LEU A 353 -24.11 -18.20 -8.49
CA LEU A 353 -23.18 -18.10 -7.35
C LEU A 353 -22.03 -19.12 -7.44
N HIS A 354 -22.30 -20.31 -7.98
CA HIS A 354 -21.27 -21.32 -8.22
C HIS A 354 -20.20 -20.86 -9.21
N ILE A 355 -20.55 -20.04 -10.23
CA ILE A 355 -19.61 -19.46 -11.19
C ILE A 355 -18.78 -18.39 -10.49
N PHE A 356 -19.40 -17.52 -9.68
CA PHE A 356 -18.67 -16.49 -8.93
C PHE A 356 -17.68 -17.10 -7.95
N ASN A 357 -18.09 -18.15 -7.25
CA ASN A 357 -17.22 -18.90 -6.36
C ASN A 357 -16.07 -19.56 -7.14
N ALA A 358 -16.31 -20.14 -8.31
CA ALA A 358 -15.28 -20.73 -9.16
C ALA A 358 -14.25 -19.67 -9.61
N VAL A 359 -14.70 -18.46 -9.99
CA VAL A 359 -13.81 -17.35 -10.32
C VAL A 359 -12.98 -16.94 -9.11
N LEU A 360 -13.60 -16.74 -7.94
CA LEU A 360 -12.93 -16.38 -6.70
C LEU A 360 -11.90 -17.45 -6.28
N PHE A 361 -12.24 -18.73 -6.39
CA PHE A 361 -11.30 -19.83 -6.14
C PHE A 361 -10.12 -19.79 -7.09
N THR A 362 -10.36 -19.63 -8.38
CA THR A 362 -9.29 -19.55 -9.38
C THR A 362 -8.35 -18.37 -9.08
N GLN A 363 -8.89 -17.23 -8.70
CA GLN A 363 -8.10 -16.05 -8.28
C GLN A 363 -7.31 -16.34 -6.99
N THR A 364 -7.93 -16.97 -5.99
CA THR A 364 -7.28 -17.33 -4.73
C THR A 364 -6.13 -18.33 -4.95
N PHE A 365 -6.35 -19.38 -5.74
CA PHE A 365 -5.29 -20.35 -6.08
C PHE A 365 -4.18 -19.70 -6.91
N THR A 366 -4.52 -18.78 -7.83
CA THR A 366 -3.54 -18.02 -8.59
C THR A 366 -2.69 -17.15 -7.66
N TYR A 367 -3.31 -16.44 -6.73
CA TYR A 367 -2.60 -15.67 -5.70
C TYR A 367 -1.63 -16.54 -4.90
N MET A 368 -2.11 -17.68 -4.40
CA MET A 368 -1.28 -18.63 -3.64
C MET A 368 -0.13 -19.19 -4.49
N GLY A 369 -0.38 -19.52 -5.75
CA GLY A 369 0.63 -20.00 -6.68
C GLY A 369 1.72 -18.95 -6.96
N ILE A 370 1.33 -17.70 -7.20
CA ILE A 370 2.26 -16.58 -7.41
C ILE A 370 3.13 -16.36 -6.16
N THR A 371 2.49 -16.30 -4.98
CA THR A 371 3.20 -16.04 -3.72
C THR A 371 4.11 -17.20 -3.31
N ALA A 372 3.68 -18.45 -3.48
CA ALA A 372 4.51 -19.63 -3.27
C ALA A 372 5.73 -19.63 -4.21
N TRP A 373 5.51 -19.39 -5.49
CA TRP A 373 6.59 -19.27 -6.48
C TRP A 373 7.58 -18.14 -6.10
N ALA A 374 7.07 -16.98 -5.66
CA ALA A 374 7.89 -15.86 -5.20
C ALA A 374 8.74 -16.20 -3.97
N VAL A 375 8.20 -16.98 -3.02
CA VAL A 375 8.93 -17.49 -1.86
C VAL A 375 10.05 -18.46 -2.29
N PHE A 376 9.76 -19.40 -3.23
CA PHE A 376 10.78 -20.30 -3.76
C PHE A 376 11.91 -19.57 -4.50
N ARG A 377 11.57 -18.47 -5.17
CA ARG A 377 12.54 -17.59 -5.85
C ARG A 377 13.26 -16.63 -4.88
N LYS A 378 12.94 -16.68 -3.60
CA LYS A 378 13.52 -15.81 -2.55
C LYS A 378 13.33 -14.32 -2.84
N ILE A 379 12.22 -13.93 -3.46
CA ILE A 379 11.87 -12.54 -3.72
C ILE A 379 11.66 -11.83 -2.37
N LYS A 380 12.28 -10.68 -2.21
CA LYS A 380 12.19 -9.91 -0.96
C LYS A 380 10.74 -9.54 -0.65
N GLY A 381 10.27 -9.90 0.54
CA GLY A 381 8.89 -9.63 0.97
C GLY A 381 7.86 -10.71 0.62
N ALA A 382 8.17 -11.68 -0.25
CA ALA A 382 7.23 -12.73 -0.68
C ALA A 382 6.65 -13.55 0.48
N ILE A 383 7.40 -13.74 1.56
CA ILE A 383 6.92 -14.46 2.75
C ILE A 383 5.71 -13.77 3.39
N PHE A 384 5.66 -12.44 3.37
CA PHE A 384 4.52 -11.68 3.93
C PHE A 384 3.28 -11.83 3.06
N LEU A 385 3.45 -11.77 1.72
CA LEU A 385 2.37 -12.06 0.77
C LEU A 385 1.79 -13.46 1.00
N ALA A 386 2.66 -14.47 1.14
CA ALA A 386 2.25 -15.85 1.35
C ALA A 386 1.54 -16.05 2.70
N LEU A 387 2.02 -15.42 3.78
CA LEU A 387 1.37 -15.50 5.11
C LEU A 387 -0.01 -14.84 5.10
N GLY A 388 -0.14 -13.63 4.54
CA GLY A 388 -1.42 -12.95 4.42
C GLY A 388 -2.43 -13.75 3.59
N GLY A 389 -1.98 -14.30 2.45
CA GLY A 389 -2.81 -15.13 1.59
C GLY A 389 -3.23 -16.45 2.22
N ALA A 390 -2.33 -17.13 2.92
CA ALA A 390 -2.65 -18.36 3.62
C ALA A 390 -3.71 -18.14 4.71
N PHE A 391 -3.56 -17.05 5.48
CA PHE A 391 -4.53 -16.71 6.51
C PHE A 391 -5.90 -16.37 5.91
N LEU A 392 -5.96 -15.56 4.85
CA LEU A 392 -7.19 -15.29 4.13
C LEU A 392 -7.83 -16.58 3.61
N THR A 393 -7.05 -17.47 3.01
CA THR A 393 -7.57 -18.73 2.46
C THR A 393 -8.22 -19.58 3.55
N ILE A 394 -7.62 -19.69 4.73
CA ILE A 394 -8.18 -20.43 5.86
C ILE A 394 -9.52 -19.82 6.30
N THR A 395 -9.60 -18.51 6.42
CA THR A 395 -10.83 -17.81 6.86
C THR A 395 -11.94 -17.91 5.81
N VAL A 396 -11.60 -17.85 4.51
CA VAL A 396 -12.57 -18.03 3.42
C VAL A 396 -13.10 -19.46 3.39
N ILE A 397 -12.25 -20.48 3.56
CA ILE A 397 -12.68 -21.89 3.64
C ILE A 397 -13.64 -22.08 4.82
N HIS A 398 -13.34 -21.50 5.98
CA HIS A 398 -14.24 -21.53 7.14
C HIS A 398 -15.61 -20.94 6.80
N ASP A 399 -15.65 -19.73 6.22
CA ASP A 399 -16.91 -19.06 5.92
C ASP A 399 -17.71 -19.79 4.81
N MET A 400 -17.01 -20.43 3.90
CA MET A 400 -17.65 -21.29 2.91
C MET A 400 -18.24 -22.56 3.54
N ALA A 401 -17.55 -23.15 4.51
CA ALA A 401 -18.10 -24.31 5.24
C ALA A 401 -19.39 -23.95 5.99
N ILE A 402 -19.50 -22.70 6.49
CA ILE A 402 -20.77 -22.17 7.03
C ILE A 402 -21.81 -22.05 5.90
N GLY A 403 -21.44 -21.45 4.77
CA GLY A 403 -22.35 -21.24 3.64
C GLY A 403 -22.87 -22.55 3.01
N PHE A 404 -22.11 -23.63 3.11
CA PHE A 404 -22.54 -24.98 2.68
C PHE A 404 -23.24 -25.80 3.78
N GLY A 405 -23.39 -25.23 4.99
CA GLY A 405 -24.03 -25.93 6.10
C GLY A 405 -23.17 -26.98 6.82
N TYR A 406 -21.85 -27.06 6.49
CA TYR A 406 -20.94 -27.98 7.20
C TYR A 406 -20.52 -27.47 8.58
N LEU A 407 -20.60 -26.14 8.79
CA LEU A 407 -20.30 -25.49 10.07
C LEU A 407 -21.45 -24.57 10.45
N HIS A 408 -21.90 -24.67 11.70
CA HIS A 408 -22.92 -23.81 12.28
C HIS A 408 -22.24 -22.76 13.19
N SER A 409 -21.89 -21.60 12.63
CA SER A 409 -21.27 -20.50 13.35
C SER A 409 -21.97 -19.20 12.98
N SER A 410 -22.17 -18.33 13.98
CA SER A 410 -22.69 -16.98 13.78
C SER A 410 -21.64 -15.98 13.32
N VAL A 411 -20.35 -16.35 13.39
CA VAL A 411 -19.22 -15.45 13.10
C VAL A 411 -18.56 -15.81 11.79
N PHE A 412 -18.55 -14.86 10.86
CA PHE A 412 -17.79 -14.94 9.62
C PHE A 412 -16.37 -14.42 9.82
N LEU A 413 -15.37 -15.15 9.35
CA LEU A 413 -13.94 -14.88 9.58
C LEU A 413 -13.23 -14.21 8.40
N ALA A 414 -13.80 -14.27 7.20
CA ALA A 414 -13.19 -13.66 6.02
C ALA A 414 -12.85 -12.18 6.17
N PRO A 415 -13.66 -11.33 6.85
CA PRO A 415 -13.29 -9.94 7.12
C PRO A 415 -11.96 -9.79 7.84
N PHE A 416 -11.70 -10.64 8.82
CA PHE A 416 -10.43 -10.64 9.57
C PHE A 416 -9.27 -11.17 8.69
N GLY A 417 -9.54 -12.18 7.87
CA GLY A 417 -8.58 -12.69 6.88
C GLY A 417 -8.14 -11.60 5.89
N MET A 418 -9.08 -10.80 5.42
CA MET A 418 -8.82 -9.67 4.53
C MET A 418 -8.00 -8.57 5.24
N ALA A 419 -8.30 -8.30 6.51
CA ALA A 419 -7.53 -7.36 7.33
C ALA A 419 -6.06 -7.80 7.47
N PHE A 420 -5.84 -9.08 7.75
CA PHE A 420 -4.50 -9.67 7.80
C PHE A 420 -3.77 -9.59 6.46
N LEU A 421 -4.43 -9.93 5.38
CA LEU A 421 -3.85 -9.82 4.04
C LEU A 421 -3.39 -8.39 3.76
N LEU A 422 -4.22 -7.39 4.05
CA LEU A 422 -3.87 -5.98 3.90
C LEU A 422 -2.69 -5.56 4.77
N PHE A 423 -2.68 -5.99 6.03
CA PHE A 423 -1.58 -5.70 6.95
C PHE A 423 -0.24 -6.26 6.41
N TYR A 424 -0.22 -7.51 5.98
CA TYR A 424 0.99 -8.11 5.42
C TYR A 424 1.39 -7.50 4.08
N ASN A 425 0.44 -7.15 3.22
CA ASN A 425 0.70 -6.42 1.97
C ASN A 425 1.30 -5.04 2.26
N GLY A 426 0.81 -4.34 3.29
CA GLY A 426 1.39 -3.10 3.79
C GLY A 426 2.85 -3.25 4.24
N GLN A 427 3.18 -4.37 4.90
CA GLN A 427 4.58 -4.66 5.28
C GLN A 427 5.50 -4.82 4.06
N VAL A 428 4.99 -5.38 2.95
CA VAL A 428 5.76 -5.47 1.70
C VAL A 428 6.04 -4.07 1.15
N VAL A 429 5.02 -3.23 1.05
CA VAL A 429 5.16 -1.84 0.58
C VAL A 429 6.11 -1.06 1.48
N ALA A 430 5.94 -1.11 2.81
CA ALA A 430 6.83 -0.43 3.76
C ALA A 430 8.31 -0.85 3.59
N ARG A 431 8.57 -2.15 3.35
CA ARG A 431 9.94 -2.64 3.11
C ARG A 431 10.52 -2.19 1.78
N LEU A 432 9.69 -2.14 0.72
CA LEU A 432 10.12 -1.60 -0.57
C LEU A 432 10.53 -0.13 -0.43
N PHE A 433 9.72 0.68 0.27
CA PHE A 433 10.06 2.07 0.56
C PHE A 433 11.35 2.21 1.37
N ALA A 434 11.49 1.45 2.46
CA ALA A 434 12.68 1.49 3.29
C ALA A 434 13.94 1.06 2.51
N SER A 435 13.82 0.13 1.56
CA SER A 435 14.94 -0.27 0.71
C SER A 435 15.31 0.81 -0.31
N ALA A 436 14.31 1.43 -0.96
CA ALA A 436 14.51 2.51 -1.92
C ALA A 436 15.15 3.74 -1.25
N PHE A 437 14.66 4.12 -0.08
CA PHE A 437 15.22 5.22 0.71
C PHE A 437 16.69 4.97 1.09
N ARG A 438 17.01 3.76 1.58
CA ARG A 438 18.40 3.39 1.90
C ARG A 438 19.31 3.43 0.69
N THR A 439 18.81 3.01 -0.48
CA THR A 439 19.60 3.05 -1.73
C THR A 439 19.84 4.49 -2.17
N ALA A 440 18.81 5.34 -2.14
CA ALA A 440 18.93 6.76 -2.47
C ALA A 440 19.91 7.47 -1.54
N HIS A 441 19.84 7.21 -0.23
CA HIS A 441 20.75 7.81 0.74
C HIS A 441 22.20 7.36 0.56
N ARG A 442 22.42 6.06 0.26
CA ARG A 442 23.77 5.55 -0.06
C ARG A 442 24.34 6.19 -1.32
N LEU A 443 23.52 6.32 -2.37
CA LEU A 443 23.94 6.94 -3.63
C LEU A 443 24.29 8.41 -3.42
N SER A 444 23.44 9.15 -2.70
CA SER A 444 23.71 10.56 -2.37
C SER A 444 25.04 10.72 -1.62
N ARG A 445 25.29 9.86 -0.62
CA ARG A 445 26.54 9.88 0.14
C ARG A 445 27.75 9.53 -0.74
N SER A 446 27.65 8.50 -1.58
CA SER A 446 28.78 8.14 -2.46
C SER A 446 29.09 9.21 -3.50
N LEU A 447 28.05 9.91 -4.02
CA LEU A 447 28.24 11.05 -4.91
C LEU A 447 28.95 12.22 -4.19
N GLN A 448 28.56 12.49 -2.95
CA GLN A 448 29.18 13.53 -2.14
C GLN A 448 30.66 13.21 -1.86
N GLU A 449 30.97 11.97 -1.47
CA GLU A 449 32.35 11.49 -1.28
C GLU A 449 33.17 11.59 -2.60
N GLU A 450 32.57 11.25 -3.75
CA GLU A 450 33.24 11.37 -5.05
C GLU A 450 33.52 12.83 -5.43
N VAL A 451 32.57 13.73 -5.19
CA VAL A 451 32.74 15.18 -5.42
C VAL A 451 33.85 15.72 -4.53
N GLU A 452 33.86 15.38 -3.24
CA GLU A 452 34.92 15.79 -2.31
C GLU A 452 36.32 15.32 -2.76
N LEU A 453 36.42 14.03 -3.14
CA LEU A 453 37.68 13.46 -3.66
C LEU A 453 38.15 14.15 -4.94
N LYS A 454 37.26 14.42 -5.89
CA LYS A 454 37.59 15.14 -7.14
C LYS A 454 38.05 16.55 -6.83
N THR A 455 37.35 17.27 -5.95
CA THR A 455 37.71 18.62 -5.54
C THR A 455 39.06 18.66 -4.84
N GLN A 456 39.33 17.71 -3.91
CA GLN A 456 40.65 17.61 -3.27
C GLN A 456 41.76 17.31 -4.28
N ARG A 457 41.51 16.42 -5.27
CA ARG A 457 42.49 16.13 -6.32
C ARG A 457 42.82 17.34 -7.18
N ILE A 458 41.81 18.11 -7.60
CA ILE A 458 42.01 19.34 -8.37
C ILE A 458 42.81 20.35 -7.54
N ARG A 459 42.45 20.57 -6.28
CA ARG A 459 43.16 21.49 -5.38
C ARG A 459 44.61 21.05 -5.16
N SER A 460 44.84 19.72 -4.97
CA SER A 460 46.20 19.20 -4.83
C SER A 460 47.03 19.41 -6.12
N MET A 461 46.44 19.27 -7.30
CA MET A 461 47.12 19.55 -8.56
C MET A 461 47.49 21.00 -8.67
N LEU A 462 46.57 21.93 -8.41
CA LEU A 462 46.84 23.39 -8.41
C LEU A 462 47.93 23.77 -7.41
N ASP A 463 47.94 23.16 -6.21
CA ASP A 463 48.91 23.44 -5.16
C ASP A 463 50.35 23.03 -5.50
N HIS A 464 50.53 22.06 -6.40
CA HIS A 464 51.85 21.53 -6.79
C HIS A 464 52.36 22.05 -8.13
N ILE A 465 51.57 22.85 -8.86
CA ILE A 465 52.04 23.50 -10.08
C ILE A 465 53.01 24.63 -9.72
N PRO A 466 54.24 24.60 -10.24
CA PRO A 466 55.23 25.65 -9.95
C PRO A 466 54.97 26.93 -10.78
N GLN A 467 53.72 27.32 -10.88
CA GLN A 467 53.22 28.48 -11.63
C GLN A 467 52.15 29.19 -10.79
N GLY A 468 52.09 30.50 -10.90
CA GLY A 468 50.98 31.26 -10.35
C GLY A 468 49.77 31.14 -11.24
N VAL A 469 48.74 30.38 -10.83
CA VAL A 469 47.46 30.26 -11.56
C VAL A 469 46.38 31.02 -10.79
N LEU A 470 45.68 31.91 -11.48
CA LEU A 470 44.57 32.71 -10.96
C LEU A 470 43.42 32.72 -11.95
N ASN A 471 42.23 32.40 -11.49
CA ASN A 471 41.02 32.65 -12.25
C ASN A 471 40.50 34.05 -11.94
N LEU A 472 40.27 34.84 -12.99
CA LEU A 472 39.63 36.14 -12.90
C LEU A 472 38.15 36.02 -13.26
N VAL A 473 37.28 36.55 -12.41
CA VAL A 473 35.85 36.69 -12.65
C VAL A 473 35.48 38.15 -12.89
N PRO A 474 34.40 38.47 -13.61
CA PRO A 474 33.97 39.85 -13.81
C PRO A 474 33.82 40.61 -12.49
N PRO A 475 34.26 41.86 -12.37
CA PRO A 475 34.93 42.73 -13.34
C PRO A 475 36.48 42.67 -13.26
N ALA A 476 37.10 41.53 -13.39
CA ALA A 476 38.54 41.27 -13.23
C ALA A 476 38.99 41.15 -11.77
N VAL A 477 38.25 40.38 -11.00
CA VAL A 477 38.53 40.07 -9.60
C VAL A 477 39.05 38.64 -9.47
N GLY A 478 40.03 38.42 -8.60
CA GLY A 478 40.59 37.09 -8.32
C GLY A 478 39.56 36.15 -7.68
N ASP A 479 39.41 34.93 -8.23
CA ASP A 479 38.57 33.91 -7.68
C ASP A 479 39.24 33.19 -6.48
N HIS A 480 38.44 32.43 -5.71
CA HIS A 480 38.92 31.59 -4.61
C HIS A 480 39.84 30.45 -5.08
N GLU A 481 39.73 30.05 -6.36
CA GLU A 481 40.54 29.01 -6.98
C GLU A 481 41.83 29.58 -7.55
N HIS A 482 42.91 29.48 -6.81
CA HIS A 482 44.25 29.93 -7.19
C HIS A 482 45.31 28.95 -6.68
N SER A 483 46.51 28.95 -7.35
CA SER A 483 47.60 28.07 -6.92
C SER A 483 48.35 28.67 -5.71
N LYS A 484 48.93 27.78 -4.87
CA LYS A 484 49.80 28.24 -3.76
C LYS A 484 51.03 28.99 -4.27
N HIS A 485 51.55 28.63 -5.43
CA HIS A 485 52.72 29.28 -6.01
C HIS A 485 52.44 30.76 -6.35
N LEU A 486 51.19 31.08 -6.69
CA LEU A 486 50.76 32.47 -6.90
C LEU A 486 51.03 33.37 -5.66
N MET A 487 50.74 32.83 -4.46
CA MET A 487 51.01 33.56 -3.21
C MET A 487 52.48 33.85 -3.01
N LEU A 488 53.37 32.93 -3.47
CA LEU A 488 54.82 33.14 -3.41
C LEU A 488 55.30 34.15 -4.44
N ILE A 489 54.72 34.20 -5.62
CA ILE A 489 55.06 35.16 -6.67
C ILE A 489 54.60 36.57 -6.25
N LEU A 490 53.33 36.70 -5.79
CA LEU A 490 52.75 37.99 -5.42
C LEU A 490 53.15 38.47 -4.02
N GLY A 491 53.62 37.58 -3.13
CA GLY A 491 53.98 37.90 -1.76
C GLY A 491 52.80 38.23 -0.85
N THR A 492 51.60 37.80 -1.23
CA THR A 492 50.35 37.96 -0.46
C THR A 492 49.51 36.71 -0.47
N SER A 493 48.83 36.40 0.64
CA SER A 493 47.87 35.31 0.76
C SER A 493 46.41 35.76 0.55
N ASP A 494 46.15 37.05 0.51
CA ASP A 494 44.84 37.67 0.34
C ASP A 494 44.61 37.98 -1.15
N ILE A 495 44.08 36.98 -1.89
CA ILE A 495 43.91 37.01 -3.35
C ILE A 495 42.45 37.11 -3.73
N ALA A 496 41.61 36.27 -3.09
CA ALA A 496 40.20 36.13 -3.45
C ALA A 496 39.42 37.44 -3.20
N GLY A 497 38.64 37.85 -4.19
CA GLY A 497 37.82 39.06 -4.11
C GLY A 497 38.55 40.36 -4.34
N ARG A 498 39.87 40.33 -4.56
CA ARG A 498 40.64 41.54 -4.89
C ARG A 498 40.75 41.75 -6.40
N SER A 499 40.75 43.01 -6.83
CA SER A 499 40.91 43.35 -8.25
C SER A 499 42.33 43.01 -8.75
N LEU A 500 42.44 42.61 -10.02
CA LEU A 500 43.73 42.38 -10.66
C LEU A 500 44.64 43.61 -10.54
N GLU A 501 44.07 44.81 -10.61
CA GLU A 501 44.78 46.06 -10.44
C GLU A 501 45.52 46.09 -9.11
N SER A 502 44.81 45.84 -7.99
CA SER A 502 45.39 45.87 -6.64
C SER A 502 46.31 44.67 -6.35
N LEU A 503 46.10 43.52 -7.02
CA LEU A 503 46.90 42.31 -6.82
C LEU A 503 48.23 42.36 -7.58
N LEU A 504 48.21 42.90 -8.80
CA LEU A 504 49.35 42.80 -9.72
C LEU A 504 49.76 44.12 -10.33
N LEU A 505 48.83 44.86 -11.01
CA LEU A 505 49.17 45.98 -11.83
C LEU A 505 49.76 47.19 -11.04
N ASP A 506 49.31 47.41 -9.79
CA ASP A 506 49.81 48.43 -8.93
C ASP A 506 51.27 48.22 -8.46
N HIS A 507 51.68 46.95 -8.51
CA HIS A 507 53.02 46.53 -8.12
C HIS A 507 53.98 46.40 -9.32
N CYS A 508 53.49 46.61 -10.55
CA CYS A 508 54.28 46.55 -11.77
C CYS A 508 54.68 47.92 -12.27
N ARG A 509 55.74 47.93 -13.09
CA ARG A 509 56.25 49.15 -13.71
C ARG A 509 55.42 49.52 -14.95
N LEU A 510 54.20 50.05 -14.69
CA LEU A 510 53.22 50.43 -15.72
C LEU A 510 52.80 51.85 -15.57
N THR A 511 52.50 52.53 -16.68
CA THR A 511 51.90 53.86 -16.67
C THR A 511 50.42 53.80 -16.32
N SER A 512 49.80 54.88 -15.92
CA SER A 512 48.35 54.95 -15.67
C SER A 512 47.56 54.61 -16.90
N ASP A 513 48.03 54.99 -18.09
CA ASP A 513 47.39 54.70 -19.37
C ASP A 513 47.44 53.17 -19.72
N ASP A 514 48.57 52.50 -19.39
CA ASP A 514 48.70 51.06 -19.58
C ASP A 514 47.73 50.28 -18.67
N LYS A 515 47.65 50.70 -17.40
CA LYS A 515 46.68 50.07 -16.48
C LYS A 515 45.24 50.27 -16.92
N ALA A 516 44.87 51.47 -17.35
CA ALA A 516 43.54 51.76 -17.88
C ALA A 516 43.22 50.93 -19.13
N ARG A 517 44.18 50.72 -20.03
CA ARG A 517 44.06 49.92 -21.25
C ARG A 517 43.86 48.47 -20.92
N ILE A 518 44.60 47.88 -19.99
CA ILE A 518 44.46 46.49 -19.57
C ILE A 518 43.06 46.26 -18.95
N THR A 519 42.63 47.15 -18.06
CA THR A 519 41.32 47.04 -17.40
C THR A 519 40.18 47.19 -18.39
N ALA A 520 40.30 48.10 -19.37
CA ALA A 520 39.31 48.27 -20.44
C ALA A 520 39.23 47.01 -21.34
N ALA A 521 40.39 46.43 -21.71
CA ALA A 521 40.44 45.21 -22.49
C ALA A 521 39.77 44.02 -21.77
N LEU A 522 40.06 43.82 -20.48
CA LEU A 522 39.40 42.76 -19.68
C LEU A 522 37.88 42.98 -19.58
N SER A 523 37.45 44.22 -19.38
CA SER A 523 36.03 44.55 -19.32
C SER A 523 35.31 44.32 -20.65
N ALA A 524 36.00 44.47 -21.80
CA ALA A 524 35.46 44.22 -23.11
C ALA A 524 35.43 42.71 -23.48
N ILE A 525 36.16 41.87 -22.75
CA ILE A 525 36.24 40.43 -22.98
C ILE A 525 35.19 39.68 -22.18
N PHE A 526 34.94 40.05 -20.93
CA PHE A 526 34.02 39.33 -20.07
C PHE A 526 32.59 39.41 -20.57
N GLY A 527 31.93 38.23 -20.69
CA GLY A 527 30.57 38.12 -21.16
C GLY A 527 30.39 38.13 -22.68
N GLU A 528 31.49 38.31 -23.42
CA GLU A 528 31.51 38.29 -24.88
C GLU A 528 32.03 36.95 -25.43
N ASP A 529 32.06 36.77 -26.74
CA ASP A 529 32.51 35.55 -27.39
C ASP A 529 34.05 35.40 -27.44
N GLU A 530 34.53 34.23 -27.86
CA GLU A 530 35.96 33.93 -27.99
C GLU A 530 36.68 34.89 -28.98
N ILE A 531 35.99 35.38 -30.01
CA ILE A 531 36.53 36.33 -30.98
C ILE A 531 36.85 37.66 -30.29
N SER A 532 36.03 38.12 -29.38
CA SER A 532 36.29 39.33 -28.59
C SER A 532 37.53 39.18 -27.73
N PHE A 533 37.85 38.01 -27.22
CA PHE A 533 39.10 37.73 -26.54
C PHE A 533 40.30 37.86 -27.52
N GLU A 534 40.24 37.20 -28.68
CA GLU A 534 41.31 37.26 -29.68
C GLU A 534 41.63 38.67 -30.16
N LEU A 535 40.59 39.48 -30.37
CA LEU A 535 40.76 40.89 -30.78
C LEU A 535 41.40 41.77 -29.69
N ASN A 536 41.13 41.52 -28.43
CA ASN A 536 41.64 42.33 -27.32
C ASN A 536 42.90 41.74 -26.67
N GLN A 537 43.30 40.50 -26.98
CA GLN A 537 44.47 39.84 -26.41
C GLN A 537 45.77 40.66 -26.57
N SER A 538 45.95 41.36 -27.71
CA SER A 538 47.09 42.18 -27.98
C SER A 538 47.24 43.40 -27.02
N GLN A 539 46.18 43.74 -26.29
CA GLN A 539 46.19 44.80 -25.28
C GLN A 539 46.59 44.30 -23.89
N LEU A 540 46.65 42.99 -23.72
CA LEU A 540 47.04 42.35 -22.45
C LEU A 540 48.57 42.16 -22.45
N PRO A 541 49.26 42.50 -21.34
CA PRO A 541 50.70 42.33 -21.27
C PRO A 541 51.10 40.87 -21.21
N ILE A 542 52.22 40.53 -21.89
CA ILE A 542 52.84 39.22 -21.86
C ILE A 542 53.93 39.14 -20.81
N GLU A 543 54.71 40.23 -20.64
CA GLU A 543 55.79 40.32 -19.65
C GLU A 543 55.65 41.60 -18.80
N LEU A 544 55.90 41.47 -17.51
CA LEU A 544 55.87 42.56 -16.57
C LEU A 544 57.02 42.44 -15.58
N GLU A 545 57.49 43.59 -15.12
CA GLU A 545 58.46 43.76 -13.99
C GLU A 545 57.63 44.00 -12.72
N LEU A 546 57.57 43.05 -11.81
CA LEU A 546 56.89 43.12 -10.53
C LEU A 546 57.85 43.58 -9.44
N ARG A 547 57.53 44.67 -8.77
CA ARG A 547 58.34 45.23 -7.65
C ARG A 547 57.85 44.70 -6.32
N GLN A 548 58.73 44.03 -5.58
CA GLN A 548 58.50 43.62 -4.21
C GLN A 548 59.56 44.25 -3.26
N GLY A 549 59.27 45.41 -2.76
CA GLY A 549 60.26 46.18 -1.98
C GLY A 549 61.48 46.54 -2.82
N ASP A 550 62.68 46.14 -2.39
CA ASP A 550 63.96 46.38 -3.10
C ASP A 550 64.28 45.32 -4.17
N ARG A 551 63.42 44.34 -4.41
CA ARG A 551 63.66 43.33 -5.41
C ARG A 551 62.66 43.44 -6.55
N SER A 552 63.14 43.27 -7.78
CA SER A 552 62.34 43.17 -8.99
C SER A 552 62.28 41.72 -9.42
N LYS A 553 61.07 41.22 -9.76
CA LYS A 553 60.86 39.97 -10.42
C LYS A 553 60.40 40.18 -11.84
N PHE A 554 60.89 39.38 -12.79
CA PHE A 554 60.41 39.37 -14.15
C PHE A 554 59.38 38.26 -14.25
N ILE A 555 58.13 38.58 -14.62
CA ILE A 555 57.02 37.65 -14.73
C ILE A 555 56.48 37.64 -16.15
N GLU A 556 56.19 36.44 -16.64
CA GLU A 556 55.47 36.23 -17.90
C GLU A 556 54.01 35.89 -17.57
N LEU A 557 53.10 36.46 -18.35
CA LEU A 557 51.66 36.35 -18.18
C LEU A 557 51.06 35.64 -19.38
N ASP A 558 50.32 34.53 -19.13
CA ASP A 558 49.57 33.83 -20.13
C ASP A 558 48.08 33.93 -19.80
N TRP A 559 47.28 34.38 -20.76
CA TRP A 559 45.88 34.68 -20.62
C TRP A 559 45.07 33.68 -21.42
N THR A 560 44.22 32.88 -20.74
CA THR A 560 43.37 31.83 -21.35
C THR A 560 41.92 32.09 -21.03
N PRO A 561 41.03 32.26 -22.04
CA PRO A 561 39.58 32.40 -21.77
C PRO A 561 38.95 31.06 -21.39
N ILE A 562 38.09 31.08 -20.39
CA ILE A 562 37.21 29.94 -20.01
C ILE A 562 35.80 30.27 -20.44
N LEU A 563 35.25 29.47 -21.37
CA LEU A 563 33.96 29.70 -21.97
C LEU A 563 32.86 28.94 -21.22
N ASN A 564 31.68 29.56 -21.09
CA ASN A 564 30.48 28.90 -20.61
C ASN A 564 29.82 28.05 -21.71
N SER A 565 28.67 27.40 -21.38
CA SER A 565 27.90 26.56 -22.32
C SER A 565 27.38 27.29 -23.56
N HIS A 566 27.35 28.65 -23.54
CA HIS A 566 26.91 29.50 -24.64
C HIS A 566 28.08 30.08 -25.43
N ARG A 567 29.32 29.59 -25.20
CA ARG A 567 30.57 30.06 -25.81
C ARG A 567 30.92 31.52 -25.49
N MET A 568 30.44 32.02 -24.37
CA MET A 568 30.79 33.34 -23.88
C MET A 568 31.88 33.22 -22.81
N VAL A 569 32.79 34.18 -22.73
CA VAL A 569 33.87 34.19 -21.75
C VAL A 569 33.32 34.42 -20.35
N GLU A 570 33.30 33.35 -19.57
CA GLU A 570 32.82 33.37 -18.17
C GLU A 570 33.92 33.79 -17.22
N ARG A 571 35.14 33.31 -17.46
CA ARG A 571 36.33 33.59 -16.64
C ARG A 571 37.55 33.73 -17.53
N ILE A 572 38.60 34.34 -17.00
CA ILE A 572 39.91 34.36 -17.65
C ILE A 572 40.89 33.71 -16.69
N GLN A 573 41.53 32.65 -17.09
CA GLN A 573 42.64 32.05 -16.35
C GLN A 573 43.93 32.83 -16.69
N LEU A 574 44.52 33.39 -15.67
CA LEU A 574 45.82 34.06 -15.73
C LEU A 574 46.88 33.13 -15.15
N THR A 575 47.85 32.72 -15.99
CA THR A 575 49.01 31.95 -15.57
C THR A 575 50.20 32.87 -15.48
N ILE A 576 50.90 32.86 -14.36
CA ILE A 576 52.06 33.75 -14.08
C ILE A 576 53.30 32.87 -13.89
N HIS A 577 54.30 33.10 -14.73
CA HIS A 577 55.60 32.46 -14.68
C HIS A 577 56.63 33.40 -14.13
N ASP A 578 57.41 33.01 -13.11
CA ASP A 578 58.55 33.78 -12.61
C ASP A 578 59.80 33.48 -13.46
N LEU A 579 60.14 34.37 -14.34
CA LEU A 579 61.29 34.26 -15.24
C LEU A 579 62.58 34.89 -14.66
N THR A 580 62.58 35.32 -13.40
CA THR A 580 63.68 36.06 -12.80
C THR A 580 65.01 35.30 -12.88
N GLN A 581 65.01 34.02 -12.54
CA GLN A 581 66.22 33.19 -12.63
C GLN A 581 66.66 32.96 -14.06
N MET A 582 65.71 32.74 -14.98
CA MET A 582 66.02 32.49 -16.39
C MET A 582 66.64 33.74 -17.02
N LYS A 583 66.06 34.89 -16.82
CA LYS A 583 66.64 36.20 -17.31
C LYS A 583 67.99 36.52 -16.68
N ALA A 584 68.19 36.19 -15.39
CA ALA A 584 69.52 36.37 -14.78
C ALA A 584 70.57 35.47 -15.38
N MET A 585 70.25 34.18 -15.68
CA MET A 585 71.15 33.23 -16.37
C MET A 585 71.40 33.64 -17.81
N GLU A 586 70.40 34.16 -18.50
CA GLU A 586 70.53 34.64 -19.87
C GLU A 586 71.43 35.84 -19.92
N GLN A 587 71.31 36.76 -19.02
CA GLN A 587 72.17 37.98 -18.87
C GLN A 587 73.61 37.57 -18.53
N GLU A 588 73.77 36.62 -17.58
CA GLU A 588 75.12 36.12 -17.26
C GLU A 588 75.76 35.38 -18.46
N SER A 589 74.99 34.61 -19.25
CA SER A 589 75.45 34.00 -20.46
C SER A 589 75.83 35.05 -21.55
N GLU A 590 75.02 36.09 -21.70
CA GLU A 590 75.37 37.21 -22.62
C GLU A 590 76.63 37.98 -22.18
N ASP A 591 76.76 38.24 -20.90
CA ASP A 591 77.95 38.90 -20.36
C ASP A 591 79.16 38.00 -20.50
N GLN A 592 79.05 36.69 -20.28
CA GLN A 592 80.14 35.73 -20.59
C GLN A 592 80.47 35.69 -22.07
N LYS A 593 79.50 35.75 -22.97
CA LYS A 593 79.75 35.84 -24.41
C LYS A 593 80.45 37.14 -24.79
N ARG A 594 80.05 38.29 -24.22
CA ARG A 594 80.69 39.55 -24.44
C ARG A 594 82.15 39.56 -23.92
N GLU A 595 82.34 38.95 -22.73
CA GLU A 595 83.66 38.81 -22.17
C GLU A 595 84.55 37.89 -23.01
N MET A 596 84.02 36.77 -23.52
CA MET A 596 84.72 35.91 -24.45
C MET A 596 85.01 36.57 -25.80
N ALA A 597 84.07 37.36 -26.35
CA ALA A 597 84.28 38.14 -27.56
C ALA A 597 85.39 39.18 -27.36
N PHE A 598 85.35 39.88 -26.22
CA PHE A 598 86.41 40.86 -25.85
C PHE A 598 87.80 40.20 -25.69
N ILE A 599 87.87 39.03 -25.02
CA ILE A 599 89.10 38.24 -24.91
C ILE A 599 89.60 37.78 -26.26
N GLN A 600 88.71 37.32 -27.18
CA GLN A 600 89.10 37.01 -28.53
C GLN A 600 89.63 38.15 -29.33
N GLU A 601 89.06 39.38 -29.18
CA GLU A 601 89.50 40.58 -29.83
C GLU A 601 90.87 41.02 -29.30
N VAL A 602 91.10 40.92 -27.98
CA VAL A 602 92.38 41.20 -27.35
C VAL A 602 93.49 40.23 -27.76
N ILE A 603 93.15 38.95 -27.86
CA ILE A 603 94.09 37.88 -28.30
C ILE A 603 94.41 38.07 -29.77
N GLY A 604 93.40 38.31 -30.64
CA GLY A 604 93.61 38.59 -32.05
C GLY A 604 94.52 39.80 -32.28
N SER A 605 94.33 40.94 -31.59
CA SER A 605 95.17 42.13 -31.72
C SER A 605 96.61 41.93 -31.21
N ARG A 606 96.79 41.04 -30.24
CA ARG A 606 98.16 40.67 -29.81
C ARG A 606 98.85 39.73 -30.75
N THR A 607 98.09 38.86 -31.47
CA THR A 607 98.66 37.94 -32.47
C THR A 607 99.18 38.74 -33.68
N ASP A 608 98.44 39.75 -34.11
CA ASP A 608 98.90 40.67 -35.22
C ASP A 608 100.13 41.45 -34.85
N VAL A 609 100.23 41.98 -33.57
CA VAL A 609 101.40 42.64 -33.08
C VAL A 609 102.61 41.71 -32.96
N PHE A 610 102.39 40.47 -32.60
CA PHE A 610 103.45 39.42 -32.49
C PHE A 610 103.94 38.96 -33.85
N GLN A 611 103.04 38.82 -34.83
CA GLN A 611 103.44 38.51 -36.23
C GLN A 611 104.26 39.66 -36.86
N ASN A 612 103.85 40.94 -36.68
CA ASN A 612 104.57 42.07 -37.14
C ASN A 612 105.98 42.26 -36.48
N PHE A 613 106.10 41.76 -35.21
CA PHE A 613 107.42 41.71 -34.53
C PHE A 613 108.34 40.58 -35.07
N LEU A 614 107.79 39.47 -35.56
CA LEU A 614 108.61 38.42 -36.19
C LEU A 614 109.03 38.70 -37.60
N GLU A 615 108.38 39.60 -38.31
CA GLU A 615 108.74 40.06 -39.67
C GLU A 615 109.63 41.28 -39.69
N SER A 616 109.93 41.97 -38.54
CA SER A 616 110.88 43.05 -38.41
C SER A 616 112.27 42.51 -37.92
#